data_83e6ba9306d6b7717f2e25bb8181f1d7
#
_entry.id   83e6ba9306d6b7717f2e25bb8181f1d7
#
_cell.length_a   1.000
_cell.length_b   1.000
_cell.length_c   1.000
_cell.angle_alpha   90.00
_cell.angle_beta   90.00
_cell.angle_gamma   90.00
#
_symmetry.space_group_name_H-M   'P 1'
#
loop_
_entity.id
_entity.type
_entity.pdbx_description
1 polymer ?
#
loop_
_entity_poly.entity_id
_entity_poly.type
_entity_poly.pdbx_seq_one_letter_code
_entity_poly.pdbx_strand_id
1 'polypeptide(L)'
;MSVETTVFYTGNVEKDVVRNSIKEYLMIKDELRDSNSPYKFNKTLNNSNTIYFHNDKKAVQSQIYIIVDGETMDEDDRHLSNMFNKYFGGSMSGLVFQEIREFRSLAYSAYGTYRKPFFFDDSGRFEGFMGTQADKTMEAIETYMSLLKDMPQKANRLDGIQSGLLESLT
;
A
#
# COMPACT_ATOMS: atom_id res chain seq x y z
N MET A 1 19.04 26.54 -6.82
CA MET A 1 18.36 25.78 -5.76
C MET A 1 19.36 24.77 -5.23
N SER A 2 19.58 24.73 -3.93
CA SER A 2 20.34 23.64 -3.32
C SER A 2 19.36 22.52 -2.98
N VAL A 3 19.62 21.32 -3.48
CA VAL A 3 18.79 20.14 -3.26
C VAL A 3 19.62 19.16 -2.47
N GLU A 4 19.04 18.57 -1.42
CA GLU A 4 19.65 17.44 -0.74
C GLU A 4 19.75 16.27 -1.71
N THR A 5 20.95 15.71 -1.83
CA THR A 5 21.18 14.61 -2.75
C THR A 5 21.94 13.50 -2.03
N THR A 6 21.39 12.31 -2.04
CA THR A 6 22.03 11.09 -1.55
C THR A 6 22.40 10.20 -2.72
N VAL A 7 23.66 9.79 -2.79
CA VAL A 7 24.14 8.89 -3.83
C VAL A 7 24.45 7.52 -3.23
N PHE A 8 23.78 6.50 -3.75
CA PHE A 8 24.04 5.11 -3.40
C PHE A 8 24.88 4.48 -4.50
N TYR A 9 25.97 3.84 -4.11
CA TYR A 9 26.83 3.12 -5.03
C TYR A 9 27.04 1.68 -4.56
N THR A 10 26.90 0.75 -5.49
CA THR A 10 27.31 -0.64 -5.33
C THR A 10 28.12 -1.06 -6.57
N GLY A 11 29.27 -1.67 -6.36
CA GLY A 11 30.17 -2.07 -7.44
C GLY A 11 31.58 -2.35 -6.93
N ASN A 12 32.47 -2.69 -7.84
CA ASN A 12 33.86 -3.08 -7.54
C ASN A 12 34.90 -1.95 -7.76
N VAL A 13 34.43 -0.70 -8.02
CA VAL A 13 35.31 0.47 -8.11
C VAL A 13 35.53 1.02 -6.69
N GLU A 14 36.74 1.42 -6.38
CA GLU A 14 37.10 1.98 -5.08
C GLU A 14 36.23 3.21 -4.73
N LYS A 15 35.76 3.27 -3.47
CA LYS A 15 34.83 4.28 -2.97
C LYS A 15 35.33 5.71 -3.22
N ASP A 16 36.63 5.97 -3.04
CA ASP A 16 37.18 7.31 -3.19
C ASP A 16 37.28 7.75 -4.66
N VAL A 17 37.48 6.80 -5.58
CA VAL A 17 37.40 7.08 -7.03
C VAL A 17 35.99 7.51 -7.41
N VAL A 18 34.98 6.76 -6.95
CA VAL A 18 33.56 7.10 -7.20
C VAL A 18 33.21 8.44 -6.59
N ARG A 19 33.61 8.70 -5.35
CA ARG A 19 33.35 9.98 -4.66
C ARG A 19 33.96 11.16 -5.42
N ASN A 20 35.19 11.04 -5.86
CA ASN A 20 35.88 12.11 -6.59
C ASN A 20 35.24 12.38 -7.95
N SER A 21 34.90 11.32 -8.67
CA SER A 21 34.17 11.45 -9.95
C SER A 21 32.83 12.14 -9.77
N ILE A 22 32.06 11.77 -8.74
CA ILE A 22 30.76 12.39 -8.44
C ILE A 22 30.94 13.89 -8.10
N LYS A 23 31.92 14.23 -7.28
CA LYS A 23 32.24 15.64 -6.95
C LYS A 23 32.58 16.46 -8.20
N GLU A 24 33.39 15.90 -9.08
CA GLU A 24 33.82 16.54 -10.30
C GLU A 24 32.66 16.78 -11.28
N TYR A 25 31.88 15.72 -11.57
CA TYR A 25 30.79 15.78 -12.55
C TYR A 25 29.56 16.54 -12.07
N LEU A 26 29.21 16.44 -10.78
CA LEU A 26 28.05 17.15 -10.23
C LEU A 26 28.38 18.56 -9.72
N MET A 27 29.65 19.00 -9.84
CA MET A 27 30.09 20.32 -9.36
C MET A 27 29.67 20.61 -7.92
N ILE A 28 29.79 19.59 -7.05
CA ILE A 28 29.40 19.69 -5.65
C ILE A 28 30.36 20.63 -4.94
N LYS A 29 29.82 21.64 -4.29
CA LYS A 29 30.61 22.61 -3.49
C LYS A 29 31.19 21.88 -2.25
N ASP A 30 32.42 22.28 -1.86
CA ASP A 30 33.08 21.72 -0.68
C ASP A 30 32.35 22.06 0.61
N GLU A 31 31.68 23.19 0.68
CA GLU A 31 30.82 23.57 1.79
C GLU A 31 29.37 23.24 1.44
N LEU A 32 28.89 22.14 2.04
CA LEU A 32 27.48 21.78 1.99
C LEU A 32 26.75 22.55 3.10
N ARG A 33 25.59 23.12 2.78
CA ARG A 33 24.69 23.65 3.80
C ARG A 33 24.06 22.50 4.56
N ASP A 34 23.80 22.71 5.87
CA ASP A 34 23.01 21.78 6.64
C ASP A 34 21.66 21.55 5.92
N SER A 35 21.31 20.30 5.74
CA SER A 35 20.01 19.96 5.20
C SER A 35 18.93 20.44 6.18
N ASN A 36 17.95 21.15 5.68
CA ASN A 36 16.74 21.36 6.47
C ASN A 36 16.17 19.97 6.81
N SER A 37 15.73 19.79 8.04
CA SER A 37 15.04 18.57 8.46
C SER A 37 14.08 18.10 7.37
N PRO A 38 14.08 16.81 7.04
CA PRO A 38 13.17 16.29 6.03
C PRO A 38 11.75 16.73 6.37
N TYR A 39 11.04 17.26 5.38
CA TYR A 39 9.67 17.69 5.57
C TYR A 39 8.81 16.46 5.92
N LYS A 40 8.40 16.37 7.18
CA LYS A 40 7.43 15.38 7.61
C LYS A 40 6.04 15.91 7.28
N PHE A 41 5.34 15.22 6.40
CA PHE A 41 3.91 15.46 6.23
C PHE A 41 3.19 14.99 7.49
N ASN A 42 2.59 15.91 8.23
CA ASN A 42 1.70 15.54 9.31
C ASN A 42 0.48 14.86 8.70
N LYS A 43 0.38 13.55 8.87
CA LYS A 43 -0.78 12.79 8.44
C LYS A 43 -1.97 13.20 9.31
N THR A 44 -3.00 13.74 8.68
CA THR A 44 -4.26 14.00 9.38
C THR A 44 -4.99 12.67 9.50
N LEU A 45 -5.12 12.17 10.73
CA LEU A 45 -5.92 10.99 11.02
C LEU A 45 -7.41 11.40 11.03
N ASN A 46 -8.25 10.55 10.46
CA ASN A 46 -9.68 10.73 10.54
C ASN A 46 -10.15 10.28 11.93
N ASN A 47 -10.55 11.22 12.77
CA ASN A 47 -11.04 10.94 14.13
C ASN A 47 -12.50 10.47 14.17
N SER A 48 -13.16 10.35 13.03
CA SER A 48 -14.55 9.93 12.92
C SER A 48 -14.80 9.17 11.63
N ASN A 49 -15.78 8.29 11.63
CA ASN A 49 -16.28 7.65 10.43
C ASN A 49 -16.90 8.71 9.51
N THR A 50 -16.30 8.93 8.35
CA THR A 50 -16.75 9.95 7.41
C THR A 50 -17.01 9.31 6.06
N ILE A 51 -18.13 9.67 5.45
CA ILE A 51 -18.49 9.26 4.09
C ILE A 51 -18.44 10.49 3.20
N TYR A 52 -17.61 10.44 2.17
CA TYR A 52 -17.58 11.44 1.11
C TYR A 52 -18.35 10.89 -0.09
N PHE A 53 -19.41 11.60 -0.47
CA PHE A 53 -20.22 11.21 -1.61
C PHE A 53 -20.11 12.25 -2.72
N HIS A 54 -19.73 11.79 -3.91
CA HIS A 54 -19.71 12.59 -5.12
C HIS A 54 -20.62 11.96 -6.17
N ASN A 55 -21.66 12.70 -6.60
CA ASN A 55 -22.59 12.23 -7.62
C ASN A 55 -22.16 12.71 -9.01
N ASP A 56 -21.83 11.78 -9.89
CA ASP A 56 -21.67 12.03 -11.32
C ASP A 56 -22.84 11.41 -12.10
N LYS A 57 -23.70 12.27 -12.68
CA LYS A 57 -24.90 11.84 -13.43
C LYS A 57 -24.56 11.03 -14.70
N LYS A 58 -23.31 11.07 -15.17
CA LYS A 58 -22.85 10.33 -16.35
C LYS A 58 -22.18 9.01 -15.99
N ALA A 59 -21.89 8.79 -14.72
CA ALA A 59 -21.25 7.57 -14.27
C ALA A 59 -22.21 6.38 -14.38
N VAL A 60 -21.73 5.30 -14.98
CA VAL A 60 -22.46 4.02 -15.09
C VAL A 60 -22.05 3.03 -14.01
N GLN A 61 -21.05 3.39 -13.21
CA GLN A 61 -20.49 2.58 -12.13
C GLN A 61 -20.25 3.45 -10.89
N SER A 62 -20.44 2.84 -9.73
CA SER A 62 -19.98 3.40 -8.47
C SER A 62 -18.53 3.01 -8.23
N GLN A 63 -17.68 3.97 -7.91
CA GLN A 63 -16.31 3.74 -7.45
C GLN A 63 -16.25 3.99 -5.95
N ILE A 64 -15.88 2.98 -5.21
CA ILE A 64 -15.90 2.98 -3.75
C ILE A 64 -14.49 2.82 -3.24
N TYR A 65 -14.05 3.76 -2.42
CA TYR A 65 -12.78 3.72 -1.71
C TYR A 65 -13.05 3.57 -0.22
N ILE A 66 -12.39 2.61 0.41
CA ILE A 66 -12.44 2.36 1.85
C ILE A 66 -11.05 2.63 2.40
N ILE A 67 -10.94 3.60 3.29
CA ILE A 67 -9.66 3.96 3.91
C ILE A 67 -9.82 3.82 5.41
N VAL A 68 -8.93 3.03 6.02
CA VAL A 68 -8.87 2.86 7.47
C VAL A 68 -7.45 3.14 7.91
N ASP A 69 -7.29 4.10 8.80
CA ASP A 69 -5.99 4.40 9.41
C ASP A 69 -5.58 3.25 10.33
N GLY A 70 -4.35 2.79 10.19
CA GLY A 70 -3.77 1.73 11.00
C GLY A 70 -2.87 2.28 12.10
N GLU A 71 -2.31 1.37 12.86
CA GLU A 71 -1.34 1.66 13.91
C GLU A 71 0.06 1.86 13.35
N THR A 72 0.97 2.35 14.20
CA THR A 72 2.41 2.40 13.91
C THR A 72 2.91 0.98 13.69
N MET A 73 3.76 0.80 12.70
CA MET A 73 4.30 -0.50 12.35
C MET A 73 5.80 -0.55 12.67
N ASP A 74 6.21 -1.64 13.26
CA ASP A 74 7.64 -1.98 13.39
C ASP A 74 8.14 -2.84 12.22
N GLU A 75 9.39 -3.27 12.30
CA GLU A 75 10.02 -4.04 11.23
C GLU A 75 9.43 -5.46 11.11
N ASP A 76 9.02 -6.06 12.22
CA ASP A 76 8.45 -7.40 12.27
C ASP A 76 7.04 -7.43 11.65
N ASP A 77 6.28 -6.36 11.77
CA ASP A 77 4.94 -6.22 11.19
C ASP A 77 4.93 -6.23 9.65
N ARG A 78 6.08 -5.98 9.02
CA ARG A 78 6.19 -6.01 7.55
C ARG A 78 5.79 -7.34 6.94
N HIS A 79 6.18 -8.43 7.57
CA HIS A 79 5.88 -9.77 7.08
C HIS A 79 4.38 -10.06 7.22
N LEU A 80 3.78 -9.66 8.34
CA LEU A 80 2.35 -9.80 8.56
C LEU A 80 1.53 -9.02 7.53
N SER A 81 1.91 -7.78 7.24
CA SER A 81 1.22 -6.97 6.22
C SER A 81 1.36 -7.55 4.81
N ASN A 82 2.49 -8.16 4.47
CA ASN A 82 2.67 -8.86 3.20
C ASN A 82 1.78 -10.10 3.10
N MET A 83 1.70 -10.90 4.15
CA MET A 83 0.80 -12.05 4.22
C MET A 83 -0.66 -11.62 4.12
N PHE A 84 -1.05 -10.60 4.88
CA PHE A 84 -2.40 -10.04 4.81
C PHE A 84 -2.74 -9.57 3.38
N ASN A 85 -1.87 -8.83 2.74
CA ASN A 85 -2.12 -8.33 1.38
C ASN A 85 -2.29 -9.47 0.37
N LYS A 86 -1.48 -10.51 0.47
CA LYS A 86 -1.63 -11.70 -0.38
C LYS A 86 -2.91 -12.46 -0.09
N TYR A 87 -3.27 -12.59 1.17
CA TYR A 87 -4.46 -13.31 1.59
C TYR A 87 -5.75 -12.56 1.26
N PHE A 88 -5.80 -11.27 1.60
CA PHE A 88 -7.03 -10.48 1.52
C PHE A 88 -7.32 -9.96 0.11
N GLY A 89 -6.41 -9.27 -0.53
CA GLY A 89 -6.81 -8.60 -1.75
C GLY A 89 -5.75 -8.23 -2.77
N GLY A 90 -4.52 -8.68 -2.58
CA GLY A 90 -3.41 -8.31 -3.46
C GLY A 90 -3.24 -9.15 -4.73
N SER A 91 -4.07 -10.16 -4.97
CA SER A 91 -3.93 -11.07 -6.12
C SER A 91 -5.27 -11.66 -6.54
N MET A 92 -5.29 -12.35 -7.69
CA MET A 92 -6.48 -13.10 -8.17
C MET A 92 -6.93 -14.20 -7.20
N SER A 93 -6.04 -14.71 -6.37
CA SER A 93 -6.35 -15.67 -5.32
C SER A 93 -6.79 -15.01 -4.01
N GLY A 94 -6.72 -13.68 -3.88
CA GLY A 94 -7.13 -12.95 -2.68
C GLY A 94 -8.63 -13.08 -2.38
N LEU A 95 -8.99 -12.95 -1.10
CA LEU A 95 -10.38 -13.07 -0.66
C LEU A 95 -11.31 -12.10 -1.36
N VAL A 96 -10.89 -10.82 -1.45
CA VAL A 96 -11.70 -9.77 -2.08
C VAL A 96 -12.00 -10.09 -3.54
N PHE A 97 -10.98 -10.53 -4.28
CA PHE A 97 -11.18 -10.90 -5.67
C PHE A 97 -12.14 -12.08 -5.81
N GLN A 98 -11.93 -13.13 -5.03
CA GLN A 98 -12.75 -14.34 -5.10
C GLN A 98 -14.19 -14.09 -4.65
N GLU A 99 -14.39 -13.43 -3.51
CA GLU A 99 -15.72 -13.27 -2.92
C GLU A 99 -16.55 -12.19 -3.60
N ILE A 100 -15.93 -11.11 -4.08
CA ILE A 100 -16.65 -9.99 -4.67
C ILE A 100 -16.78 -10.13 -6.18
N ARG A 101 -15.71 -10.51 -6.88
CA ARG A 101 -15.71 -10.62 -8.32
C ARG A 101 -16.18 -11.98 -8.79
N GLU A 102 -15.50 -13.06 -8.38
CA GLU A 102 -15.71 -14.39 -8.97
C GLU A 102 -17.01 -15.05 -8.50
N PHE A 103 -17.28 -15.06 -7.20
CA PHE A 103 -18.42 -15.78 -6.67
C PHE A 103 -19.73 -14.98 -6.72
N ARG A 104 -19.67 -13.66 -6.59
CA ARG A 104 -20.89 -12.83 -6.51
C ARG A 104 -21.06 -11.91 -7.70
N SER A 105 -20.05 -11.73 -8.55
CA SER A 105 -20.09 -10.81 -9.69
C SER A 105 -20.53 -9.39 -9.32
N LEU A 106 -20.19 -8.95 -8.10
CA LEU A 106 -20.57 -7.64 -7.59
C LEU A 106 -19.72 -6.52 -8.16
N ALA A 107 -18.46 -6.79 -8.46
CA ALA A 107 -17.54 -5.78 -8.98
C ALA A 107 -16.63 -6.38 -10.05
N TYR A 108 -16.36 -5.61 -11.10
CA TYR A 108 -15.37 -5.98 -12.11
C TYR A 108 -13.94 -5.84 -11.56
N SER A 109 -13.73 -4.79 -10.78
CA SER A 109 -12.45 -4.51 -10.15
C SER A 109 -12.64 -4.34 -8.64
N ALA A 110 -11.92 -5.13 -7.86
CA ALA A 110 -11.94 -5.05 -6.41
C ALA A 110 -10.57 -5.46 -5.86
N TYR A 111 -10.06 -4.70 -4.91
CA TYR A 111 -8.84 -5.04 -4.18
C TYR A 111 -8.88 -4.50 -2.75
N GLY A 112 -8.00 -5.01 -1.91
CA GLY A 112 -7.73 -4.49 -0.60
C GLY A 112 -6.26 -4.64 -0.28
N THR A 113 -5.64 -3.62 0.27
CA THR A 113 -4.23 -3.67 0.61
C THR A 113 -3.95 -2.87 1.87
N TYR A 114 -3.10 -3.39 2.72
CA TYR A 114 -2.52 -2.64 3.81
C TYR A 114 -1.24 -1.98 3.34
N ARG A 115 -1.24 -0.66 3.28
CA ARG A 115 -0.08 0.13 2.90
C ARG A 115 0.77 0.41 4.12
N LYS A 116 2.01 -0.03 4.04
CA LYS A 116 3.01 0.27 5.05
C LYS A 116 3.37 1.74 5.01
N PRO A 117 3.73 2.33 6.15
CA PRO A 117 4.28 3.66 6.18
C PRO A 117 5.65 3.70 5.47
N PHE A 118 5.99 4.85 4.94
CA PHE A 118 7.30 5.07 4.33
C PHE A 118 8.39 5.18 5.42
N PHE A 119 8.07 5.82 6.54
CA PHE A 119 8.94 5.93 7.72
C PHE A 119 8.41 5.02 8.83
N PHE A 120 9.31 4.42 9.60
CA PHE A 120 8.96 3.45 10.66
C PHE A 120 8.09 4.02 11.78
N ASP A 121 8.19 5.32 12.05
CA ASP A 121 7.40 5.97 13.11
C ASP A 121 6.00 6.41 12.67
N ASP A 122 5.65 6.17 11.40
CA ASP A 122 4.36 6.54 10.86
C ASP A 122 3.38 5.36 10.92
N SER A 123 2.08 5.67 10.94
CA SER A 123 1.05 4.65 10.87
C SER A 123 0.82 4.17 9.43
N GLY A 124 0.62 2.87 9.26
CA GLY A 124 0.12 2.30 8.03
C GLY A 124 -1.35 2.69 7.78
N ARG A 125 -1.92 2.19 6.68
CA ARG A 125 -3.36 2.31 6.43
C ARG A 125 -3.85 1.18 5.54
N PHE A 126 -5.08 0.80 5.76
CA PHE A 126 -5.78 -0.08 4.84
C PHE A 126 -6.45 0.75 3.74
N GLU A 127 -6.32 0.30 2.51
CA GLU A 127 -7.00 0.86 1.33
C GLU A 127 -7.76 -0.25 0.62
N GLY A 128 -9.07 -0.10 0.53
CA GLY A 128 -9.96 -0.94 -0.26
C GLY A 128 -10.54 -0.19 -1.44
N PHE A 129 -10.76 -0.88 -2.54
CA PHE A 129 -11.41 -0.34 -3.73
C PHE A 129 -12.38 -1.34 -4.34
N MET A 130 -13.49 -0.82 -4.85
CA MET A 130 -14.43 -1.57 -5.67
C MET A 130 -15.02 -0.68 -6.77
N GLY A 131 -15.08 -1.23 -7.99
CA GLY A 131 -15.87 -0.66 -9.10
C GLY A 131 -17.07 -1.54 -9.36
N THR A 132 -18.29 -1.10 -8.99
CA THR A 132 -19.52 -1.88 -9.07
C THR A 132 -20.61 -1.17 -9.89
N GLN A 133 -21.60 -1.92 -10.34
CA GLN A 133 -22.79 -1.33 -10.94
C GLN A 133 -23.55 -0.48 -9.90
N ALA A 134 -24.18 0.59 -10.36
CA ALA A 134 -24.81 1.56 -9.46
C ALA A 134 -25.91 0.94 -8.57
N ASP A 135 -26.67 0.01 -9.10
CA ASP A 135 -27.75 -0.71 -8.41
C ASP A 135 -27.23 -1.75 -7.38
N LYS A 136 -25.96 -2.16 -7.51
CA LYS A 136 -25.30 -3.13 -6.60
C LYS A 136 -24.37 -2.48 -5.57
N THR A 137 -24.33 -1.16 -5.52
CA THR A 137 -23.41 -0.41 -4.66
C THR A 137 -23.51 -0.83 -3.19
N MET A 138 -24.72 -0.88 -2.64
CA MET A 138 -24.91 -1.21 -1.22
C MET A 138 -24.53 -2.66 -0.93
N GLU A 139 -24.95 -3.61 -1.76
CA GLU A 139 -24.60 -5.01 -1.62
C GLU A 139 -23.08 -5.25 -1.66
N ALA A 140 -22.39 -4.54 -2.57
CA ALA A 140 -20.94 -4.61 -2.67
C ALA A 140 -20.24 -4.06 -1.41
N ILE A 141 -20.71 -2.92 -0.88
CA ILE A 141 -20.19 -2.34 0.37
C ILE A 141 -20.40 -3.30 1.54
N GLU A 142 -21.62 -3.80 1.72
CA GLU A 142 -21.95 -4.70 2.83
C GLU A 142 -21.12 -5.99 2.77
N THR A 143 -20.98 -6.57 1.57
CA THR A 143 -20.16 -7.75 1.37
C THR A 143 -18.69 -7.48 1.70
N TYR A 144 -18.15 -6.36 1.23
CA TYR A 144 -16.76 -6.00 1.49
C TYR A 144 -16.50 -5.75 2.98
N MET A 145 -17.39 -5.01 3.64
CA MET A 145 -17.28 -4.74 5.07
C MET A 145 -17.43 -6.03 5.90
N SER A 146 -18.27 -6.95 5.48
CA SER A 146 -18.38 -8.27 6.11
C SER A 146 -17.08 -9.07 6.01
N LEU A 147 -16.42 -9.04 4.85
CA LEU A 147 -15.10 -9.69 4.69
C LEU A 147 -14.01 -9.07 5.57
N LEU A 148 -14.06 -7.77 5.80
CA LEU A 148 -13.11 -7.09 6.72
C LEU A 148 -13.39 -7.45 8.18
N LYS A 149 -14.67 -7.52 8.55
CA LYS A 149 -15.09 -7.76 9.93
C LYS A 149 -14.94 -9.21 10.35
N ASP A 150 -15.36 -10.12 9.47
CA ASP A 150 -15.39 -11.56 9.71
C ASP A 150 -14.60 -12.30 8.61
N MET A 151 -13.30 -12.01 8.54
CA MET A 151 -12.43 -12.55 7.50
C MET A 151 -12.39 -14.09 7.56
N PRO A 152 -12.84 -14.81 6.49
CA PRO A 152 -12.84 -16.26 6.49
C PRO A 152 -11.43 -16.82 6.64
N GLN A 153 -11.24 -17.73 7.58
CA GLN A 153 -9.95 -18.40 7.81
C GLN A 153 -9.90 -19.71 6.99
N LYS A 154 -9.18 -19.68 5.89
CA LYS A 154 -8.98 -20.84 4.99
C LYS A 154 -7.53 -21.32 5.07
N ALA A 155 -7.27 -22.35 5.88
CA ALA A 155 -5.90 -22.85 6.13
C ALA A 155 -5.15 -23.22 4.84
N ASN A 156 -5.79 -23.92 3.91
CA ASN A 156 -5.20 -24.29 2.62
C ASN A 156 -4.70 -23.09 1.79
N ARG A 157 -5.29 -21.93 1.99
CA ARG A 157 -4.85 -20.69 1.31
C ARG A 157 -3.60 -20.12 1.96
N LEU A 158 -3.49 -20.24 3.28
CA LEU A 158 -2.30 -19.79 4.01
C LEU A 158 -1.06 -20.58 3.61
N ASP A 159 -1.18 -21.91 3.45
CA ASP A 159 -0.07 -22.77 3.01
C ASP A 159 0.46 -22.35 1.64
N GLY A 160 -0.45 -22.07 0.69
CA GLY A 160 -0.09 -21.60 -0.64
C GLY A 160 0.60 -20.21 -0.64
N ILE A 161 0.14 -19.31 0.24
CA ILE A 161 0.75 -17.98 0.39
C ILE A 161 2.14 -18.09 1.01
N GLN A 162 2.30 -18.91 2.04
CA GLN A 162 3.59 -19.14 2.69
C GLN A 162 4.60 -19.69 1.69
N SER A 163 4.23 -20.71 0.92
CA SER A 163 5.09 -21.28 -0.12
C SER A 163 5.50 -20.24 -1.16
N GLY A 164 4.55 -19.47 -1.68
CA GLY A 164 4.84 -18.42 -2.66
C GLY A 164 5.66 -17.23 -2.11
N LEU A 165 5.57 -16.95 -0.82
CA LEU A 165 6.47 -15.96 -0.18
C LEU A 165 7.89 -16.49 -0.05
N LEU A 166 8.06 -17.75 0.33
CA LEU A 166 9.38 -18.39 0.41
C LEU A 166 10.06 -18.45 -0.96
N GLU A 167 9.34 -18.80 -2.02
CA GLU A 167 9.86 -18.79 -3.39
C GLU A 167 10.30 -17.40 -3.86
N SER A 168 9.66 -16.33 -3.37
CA SER A 168 10.03 -14.96 -3.73
C SER A 168 11.30 -14.45 -3.04
N LEU A 169 11.86 -15.20 -2.08
CA LEU A 169 13.10 -14.88 -1.36
C LEU A 169 14.33 -15.60 -1.94
N THR A 170 14.12 -16.55 -2.84
CA THR A 170 15.18 -17.27 -3.56
C THR A 170 15.41 -16.67 -4.94
#